data_e1d3f57f1047322d105506e3c5a857d7
#
_entry.id   e1d3f57f1047322d105506e3c5a857d7
#
_cell.length_a   1.000
_cell.length_b   1.000
_cell.length_c   1.000
_cell.angle_alpha   90.00
_cell.angle_beta   90.00
_cell.angle_gamma   90.00
#
_symmetry.space_group_name_H-M   'P 1'
#
loop_
_entity.id
_entity.type
_entity.pdbx_description
1 polymer ?
#
loop_
_entity_poly.entity_id
_entity_poly.type
_entity_poly.pdbx_seq_one_letter_code
_entity_poly.pdbx_strand_id
1 'polypeptide(L)'
;MRSLPTFAALSLSSLGLGAALLASGPALAGSGVTITSYGHSALLISGGGARVLVNPFKAVACAAGLAEPRVSATVILASSRLLDEGAPVASGKMLVDPGSFKVSGLSIEGIAGPHDRVGGRRFGQSTLWRWKQGGLDIAHLGGTAARLSPADKVMLGRPDVLIIGVGGGAKVYTGAEAAEVVRELQPRRVIPVQFVSGKTPKDCDQTTLQPFLDAMAGTPVKRPGRTLSLPGKLGDGMVIEVMR
;
A
#
# COMPACT_ATOMS: atom_id res chain seq x y z
N MET A 1 36.38 76.97 -52.83
CA MET A 1 35.39 76.90 -51.78
C MET A 1 34.50 75.71 -52.11
N ARG A 2 34.72 74.58 -51.51
CA ARG A 2 34.04 73.30 -51.86
C ARG A 2 33.26 72.87 -50.61
N SER A 3 31.94 72.72 -50.76
CA SER A 3 31.00 72.21 -49.81
C SER A 3 31.06 70.65 -49.71
N LEU A 4 31.19 70.13 -48.54
CA LEU A 4 31.08 68.68 -48.24
C LEU A 4 29.64 68.30 -47.95
N PRO A 5 29.19 67.14 -48.42
CA PRO A 5 27.83 66.62 -48.05
C PRO A 5 27.82 65.87 -46.74
N THR A 6 26.73 66.08 -46.05
CA THR A 6 26.38 65.41 -44.74
C THR A 6 25.86 63.99 -45.01
N PHE A 7 26.47 62.98 -44.42
CA PHE A 7 25.97 61.61 -44.44
C PHE A 7 24.96 61.41 -43.31
N ALA A 8 23.72 61.02 -43.66
CA ALA A 8 22.71 60.56 -42.69
C ALA A 8 22.94 59.08 -42.36
N ALA A 9 23.11 58.79 -41.11
CA ALA A 9 23.20 57.43 -40.60
C ALA A 9 21.80 56.83 -40.43
N LEU A 10 21.51 55.77 -41.19
CA LEU A 10 20.32 54.90 -40.92
C LEU A 10 20.64 53.96 -39.75
N SER A 11 19.88 54.07 -38.62
CA SER A 11 19.89 53.12 -37.58
C SER A 11 18.95 51.96 -37.90
N LEU A 12 19.50 50.76 -38.13
CA LEU A 12 18.72 49.50 -38.16
C LEU A 12 18.37 49.08 -36.74
N SER A 13 17.09 49.15 -36.42
CA SER A 13 16.54 48.54 -35.17
C SER A 13 16.32 47.04 -35.40
N SER A 14 17.14 46.20 -34.83
CA SER A 14 16.94 44.73 -34.79
C SER A 14 15.89 44.39 -33.75
N LEU A 15 14.68 43.98 -34.18
CA LEU A 15 13.70 43.30 -33.33
C LEU A 15 14.23 41.91 -32.99
N GLY A 16 14.71 41.73 -31.77
CA GLY A 16 15.02 40.43 -31.22
C GLY A 16 13.73 39.67 -30.85
N LEU A 17 13.41 38.65 -31.65
CA LEU A 17 12.34 37.69 -31.31
C LEU A 17 12.84 36.81 -30.16
N GLY A 18 12.48 37.15 -28.90
CA GLY A 18 12.74 36.34 -27.74
C GLY A 18 11.84 35.10 -27.77
N ALA A 19 12.38 33.95 -28.19
CA ALA A 19 11.71 32.66 -27.99
C ALA A 19 11.70 32.31 -26.49
N ALA A 20 10.55 32.49 -25.85
CA ALA A 20 10.32 31.98 -24.50
C ALA A 20 10.29 30.45 -24.58
N LEU A 21 11.38 29.81 -24.18
CA LEU A 21 11.42 28.37 -23.86
C LEU A 21 10.54 28.14 -22.61
N LEU A 22 9.32 27.73 -22.87
CA LEU A 22 8.47 27.14 -21.80
C LEU A 22 9.17 25.86 -21.37
N ALA A 23 9.95 25.95 -20.28
CA ALA A 23 10.45 24.78 -19.57
C ALA A 23 9.24 24.02 -19.03
N SER A 24 8.87 22.92 -19.69
CA SER A 24 7.95 21.94 -19.16
C SER A 24 8.61 21.37 -17.89
N GLY A 25 8.26 21.91 -16.72
CA GLY A 25 8.64 21.33 -15.45
C GLY A 25 8.18 19.87 -15.41
N PRO A 26 8.91 18.96 -14.73
CA PRO A 26 8.47 17.60 -14.58
C PRO A 26 7.05 17.63 -14.02
N ALA A 27 6.10 17.03 -14.75
CA ALA A 27 4.75 16.84 -14.26
C ALA A 27 4.87 16.17 -12.90
N LEU A 28 4.46 16.85 -11.83
CA LEU A 28 4.34 16.28 -10.49
C LEU A 28 3.42 15.07 -10.65
N ALA A 29 4.01 13.86 -10.70
CA ALA A 29 3.26 12.62 -10.67
C ALA A 29 2.28 12.75 -9.52
N GLY A 30 0.96 12.67 -9.80
CA GLY A 30 -0.10 13.02 -8.88
C GLY A 30 0.19 12.48 -7.49
N SER A 31 0.33 13.35 -6.52
CA SER A 31 0.66 12.98 -5.15
C SER A 31 -0.54 12.26 -4.54
N GLY A 32 -0.34 11.04 -4.10
CA GLY A 32 -1.36 10.25 -3.44
C GLY A 32 -1.62 8.90 -4.07
N VAL A 33 -2.50 8.15 -3.43
CA VAL A 33 -2.94 6.83 -3.88
C VAL A 33 -4.46 6.67 -3.74
N THR A 34 -5.02 5.84 -4.62
CA THR A 34 -6.37 5.31 -4.47
C THR A 34 -6.26 3.83 -4.16
N ILE A 35 -6.89 3.40 -3.08
CA ILE A 35 -6.91 2.01 -2.61
C ILE A 35 -8.31 1.45 -2.86
N THR A 36 -8.40 0.33 -3.58
CA THR A 36 -9.67 -0.38 -3.84
C THR A 36 -9.63 -1.73 -3.15
N SER A 37 -10.63 -2.02 -2.32
CA SER A 37 -10.77 -3.31 -1.63
C SER A 37 -11.52 -4.32 -2.47
N TYR A 38 -11.03 -5.55 -2.48
CA TYR A 38 -11.69 -6.73 -3.04
C TYR A 38 -12.18 -7.68 -1.94
N GLY A 39 -12.05 -7.26 -0.69
CA GLY A 39 -12.38 -8.06 0.48
C GLY A 39 -11.23 -8.93 0.95
N HIS A 40 -11.44 -9.63 2.05
CA HIS A 40 -10.41 -10.43 2.76
C HIS A 40 -9.13 -9.62 2.98
N SER A 41 -8.06 -9.90 2.23
CA SER A 41 -6.78 -9.15 2.31
C SER A 41 -6.38 -8.53 0.97
N ALA A 42 -7.22 -8.62 -0.07
CA ALA A 42 -6.87 -8.13 -1.39
C ALA A 42 -7.20 -6.64 -1.55
N LEU A 43 -6.16 -5.83 -1.68
CA LEU A 43 -6.26 -4.39 -1.95
C LEU A 43 -5.46 -4.04 -3.21
N LEU A 44 -6.03 -3.24 -4.10
CA LEU A 44 -5.34 -2.65 -5.22
C LEU A 44 -5.00 -1.19 -4.90
N ILE A 45 -3.72 -0.89 -4.82
CA ILE A 45 -3.19 0.46 -4.54
C ILE A 45 -2.72 1.07 -5.87
N SER A 46 -3.37 2.14 -6.32
CA SER A 46 -3.10 2.82 -7.58
C SER A 46 -2.63 4.24 -7.33
N GLY A 47 -1.56 4.67 -7.97
CA GLY A 47 -0.98 6.02 -7.84
C GLY A 47 0.52 6.01 -8.12
N GLY A 48 1.13 7.18 -8.29
CA GLY A 48 2.56 7.29 -8.57
C GLY A 48 3.02 6.53 -9.83
N GLY A 49 2.15 6.36 -10.83
CA GLY A 49 2.46 5.64 -12.06
C GLY A 49 2.41 4.12 -11.99
N ALA A 50 2.00 3.53 -10.85
CA ALA A 50 1.97 2.09 -10.66
C ALA A 50 0.65 1.60 -10.04
N ARG A 51 0.39 0.30 -10.21
CA ARG A 51 -0.73 -0.43 -9.59
C ARG A 51 -0.17 -1.63 -8.84
N VAL A 52 -0.26 -1.60 -7.51
CA VAL A 52 0.20 -2.67 -6.62
C VAL A 52 -1.02 -3.41 -6.09
N LEU A 53 -1.13 -4.71 -6.39
CA LEU A 53 -2.14 -5.58 -5.80
C LEU A 53 -1.50 -6.37 -4.66
N VAL A 54 -2.07 -6.31 -3.46
CA VAL A 54 -1.62 -7.14 -2.34
C VAL A 54 -2.56 -8.31 -2.14
N ASN A 55 -2.03 -9.46 -1.77
CA ASN A 55 -2.71 -10.69 -1.36
C ASN A 55 -3.95 -11.08 -2.19
N PRO A 56 -3.83 -11.30 -3.52
CA PRO A 56 -4.91 -11.88 -4.30
C PRO A 56 -5.26 -13.28 -3.78
N PHE A 57 -6.54 -13.63 -3.77
CA PHE A 57 -7.05 -14.86 -3.18
C PHE A 57 -7.95 -15.67 -4.13
N LYS A 58 -8.02 -16.96 -3.91
CA LYS A 58 -9.12 -17.86 -4.30
C LYS A 58 -10.23 -17.76 -3.25
N ALA A 59 -11.47 -17.95 -3.67
CA ALA A 59 -12.65 -17.95 -2.80
C ALA A 59 -12.71 -19.22 -1.92
N VAL A 60 -11.71 -19.41 -1.07
CA VAL A 60 -11.58 -20.57 -0.14
C VAL A 60 -11.42 -20.09 1.31
N ALA A 61 -11.62 -20.97 2.26
CA ALA A 61 -11.49 -20.70 3.69
C ALA A 61 -12.20 -19.39 4.10
N CYS A 62 -11.51 -18.45 4.74
CA CYS A 62 -12.12 -17.18 5.16
C CYS A 62 -12.48 -16.24 4.00
N ALA A 63 -11.96 -16.46 2.80
CA ALA A 63 -12.34 -15.75 1.58
C ALA A 63 -13.51 -16.39 0.82
N ALA A 64 -14.07 -17.49 1.32
CA ALA A 64 -15.17 -18.19 0.65
C ALA A 64 -16.39 -17.27 0.49
N GLY A 65 -16.96 -17.28 -0.71
CA GLY A 65 -18.11 -16.43 -1.08
C GLY A 65 -17.75 -15.03 -1.57
N LEU A 66 -16.47 -14.63 -1.52
CA LEU A 66 -16.00 -13.36 -2.11
C LEU A 66 -15.65 -13.54 -3.59
N ALA A 67 -15.78 -12.47 -4.36
CA ALA A 67 -15.33 -12.45 -5.75
C ALA A 67 -13.79 -12.38 -5.81
N GLU A 68 -13.17 -13.30 -6.53
CA GLU A 68 -11.71 -13.31 -6.72
C GLU A 68 -11.25 -12.00 -7.43
N PRO A 69 -10.11 -11.38 -7.00
CA PRO A 69 -9.63 -10.12 -7.56
C PRO A 69 -8.95 -10.32 -8.93
N ARG A 70 -9.75 -10.57 -9.97
CA ARG A 70 -9.30 -10.75 -11.37
C ARG A 70 -9.01 -9.41 -12.01
N VAL A 71 -7.87 -8.81 -11.67
CA VAL A 71 -7.47 -7.47 -12.11
C VAL A 71 -6.05 -7.49 -12.70
N SER A 72 -5.72 -6.43 -13.44
CA SER A 72 -4.35 -6.20 -13.91
C SER A 72 -3.62 -5.30 -12.92
N ALA A 73 -2.39 -5.65 -12.56
CA ALA A 73 -1.51 -4.87 -11.70
C ALA A 73 -0.09 -4.79 -12.30
N THR A 74 0.64 -3.74 -11.96
CA THR A 74 2.06 -3.60 -12.31
C THR A 74 2.89 -4.64 -11.56
N VAL A 75 2.58 -4.81 -10.26
CA VAL A 75 3.19 -5.80 -9.39
C VAL A 75 2.14 -6.35 -8.42
N ILE A 76 2.28 -7.62 -8.09
CA ILE A 76 1.48 -8.33 -7.11
C ILE A 76 2.39 -8.71 -5.95
N LEU A 77 2.02 -8.32 -4.72
CA LEU A 77 2.75 -8.64 -3.51
C LEU A 77 1.91 -9.64 -2.70
N ALA A 78 2.34 -10.88 -2.64
CA ALA A 78 1.67 -11.93 -1.87
C ALA A 78 2.45 -12.22 -0.59
N SER A 79 1.77 -12.36 0.54
CA SER A 79 2.40 -12.70 1.82
C SER A 79 2.92 -14.13 1.81
N SER A 80 2.25 -15.04 1.12
CA SER A 80 2.64 -16.45 0.97
C SER A 80 2.09 -17.04 -0.32
N ARG A 81 2.29 -18.34 -0.52
CA ARG A 81 1.70 -19.10 -1.64
C ARG A 81 0.37 -19.78 -1.29
N LEU A 82 -0.20 -19.48 -0.12
CA LEU A 82 -1.52 -20.00 0.27
C LEU A 82 -2.60 -19.37 -0.61
N LEU A 83 -3.61 -20.16 -0.96
CA LEU A 83 -4.63 -19.74 -1.92
C LEU A 83 -5.52 -18.60 -1.43
N ASP A 84 -5.61 -18.39 -0.14
CA ASP A 84 -6.38 -17.29 0.46
C ASP A 84 -5.61 -15.96 0.58
N GLU A 85 -4.33 -15.91 0.13
CA GLU A 85 -3.51 -14.68 0.19
C GLU A 85 -2.37 -14.59 -0.84
N GLY A 86 -2.28 -15.54 -1.77
CA GLY A 86 -1.23 -15.58 -2.79
C GLY A 86 -1.66 -16.32 -4.06
N ALA A 87 -2.96 -16.34 -4.35
CA ALA A 87 -3.48 -17.03 -5.52
C ALA A 87 -3.13 -16.30 -6.83
N PRO A 88 -2.73 -17.02 -7.89
CA PRO A 88 -2.41 -16.44 -9.20
C PRO A 88 -3.68 -16.13 -10.01
N VAL A 89 -4.61 -15.36 -9.46
CA VAL A 89 -5.90 -15.01 -10.08
C VAL A 89 -5.89 -13.67 -10.81
N ALA A 90 -4.84 -12.86 -10.61
CA ALA A 90 -4.65 -11.55 -11.23
C ALA A 90 -3.47 -11.59 -12.21
N SER A 91 -3.43 -10.63 -13.15
CA SER A 91 -2.32 -10.47 -14.09
C SER A 91 -1.32 -9.42 -13.60
N GLY A 92 -0.02 -9.72 -13.69
CA GLY A 92 1.06 -8.85 -13.25
C GLY A 92 2.27 -9.65 -12.76
N LYS A 93 3.37 -8.94 -12.47
CA LYS A 93 4.57 -9.57 -11.90
C LYS A 93 4.31 -9.90 -10.42
N MET A 94 4.22 -11.17 -10.07
CA MET A 94 4.01 -11.61 -8.69
C MET A 94 5.35 -11.74 -7.95
N LEU A 95 5.44 -11.14 -6.77
CA LEU A 95 6.50 -11.29 -5.78
C LEU A 95 5.89 -11.97 -4.54
N VAL A 96 6.54 -13.01 -4.04
CA VAL A 96 6.10 -13.77 -2.87
C VAL A 96 7.23 -13.92 -1.86
N ASP A 97 8.45 -14.15 -2.34
CA ASP A 97 9.61 -14.40 -1.49
C ASP A 97 10.21 -13.08 -0.98
N PRO A 98 10.80 -13.06 0.23
CA PRO A 98 11.46 -11.87 0.78
C PRO A 98 12.65 -11.45 -0.08
N GLY A 99 13.02 -10.16 0.00
CA GLY A 99 14.13 -9.56 -0.75
C GLY A 99 13.84 -8.12 -1.15
N SER A 100 14.82 -7.50 -1.80
CA SER A 100 14.72 -6.13 -2.32
C SER A 100 14.48 -6.15 -3.83
N PHE A 101 13.44 -5.45 -4.28
CA PHE A 101 13.01 -5.47 -5.68
C PHE A 101 12.86 -4.05 -6.22
N LYS A 102 13.15 -3.91 -7.53
CA LYS A 102 12.80 -2.70 -8.31
C LYS A 102 11.85 -3.10 -9.42
N VAL A 103 10.63 -2.56 -9.40
CA VAL A 103 9.60 -2.84 -10.41
C VAL A 103 8.90 -1.53 -10.80
N SER A 104 9.01 -1.14 -12.07
CA SER A 104 8.33 0.05 -12.63
C SER A 104 8.51 1.32 -11.77
N GLY A 105 9.75 1.57 -11.33
CA GLY A 105 10.09 2.73 -10.51
C GLY A 105 9.80 2.59 -9.01
N LEU A 106 9.13 1.52 -8.58
CA LEU A 106 8.94 1.21 -7.16
C LEU A 106 10.15 0.47 -6.60
N SER A 107 10.63 0.89 -5.43
CA SER A 107 11.52 0.10 -4.58
C SER A 107 10.68 -0.61 -3.54
N ILE A 108 10.75 -1.94 -3.51
CA ILE A 108 9.89 -2.80 -2.70
C ILE A 108 10.78 -3.69 -1.84
N GLU A 109 10.53 -3.71 -0.55
CA GLU A 109 11.23 -4.55 0.41
C GLU A 109 10.28 -5.63 0.93
N GLY A 110 10.69 -6.89 0.79
CA GLY A 110 10.05 -8.07 1.36
C GLY A 110 10.85 -8.57 2.56
N ILE A 111 10.25 -8.56 3.74
CA ILE A 111 10.86 -8.95 5.01
C ILE A 111 10.33 -10.34 5.37
N ALA A 112 11.25 -11.31 5.60
CA ALA A 112 10.87 -12.65 6.01
C ALA A 112 10.36 -12.66 7.45
N GLY A 113 9.23 -13.30 7.70
CA GLY A 113 8.71 -13.54 9.04
C GLY A 113 7.97 -14.86 9.14
N PRO A 114 7.82 -15.44 10.33
CA PRO A 114 6.97 -16.62 10.49
C PRO A 114 5.52 -16.29 10.19
N HIS A 115 4.81 -17.22 9.53
CA HIS A 115 3.39 -17.05 9.24
C HIS A 115 2.52 -17.25 10.49
N ASP A 116 2.97 -18.09 11.39
CA ASP A 116 2.22 -18.50 12.57
C ASP A 116 2.98 -18.23 13.88
N ARG A 117 2.26 -18.37 15.03
CA ARG A 117 2.79 -18.14 16.39
C ARG A 117 3.82 -19.19 16.84
N VAL A 118 4.03 -20.24 16.05
CA VAL A 118 4.96 -21.34 16.38
C VAL A 118 6.19 -21.34 15.49
N GLY A 119 6.59 -20.16 15.01
CA GLY A 119 7.81 -19.97 14.21
C GLY A 119 7.72 -20.48 12.78
N GLY A 120 6.54 -20.49 12.19
CA GLY A 120 6.32 -20.97 10.83
C GLY A 120 6.22 -22.48 10.69
N ARG A 121 6.18 -23.23 11.80
CA ARG A 121 6.15 -24.70 11.75
C ARG A 121 4.87 -25.27 11.17
N ARG A 122 3.77 -24.52 11.19
CA ARG A 122 2.48 -24.96 10.68
C ARG A 122 2.17 -24.42 9.28
N PHE A 123 2.46 -23.15 9.00
CA PHE A 123 2.10 -22.48 7.77
C PHE A 123 3.30 -21.90 7.00
N GLY A 124 4.53 -22.21 7.44
CA GLY A 124 5.75 -21.75 6.79
C GLY A 124 6.09 -20.28 7.09
N GLN A 125 6.78 -19.67 6.14
CA GLN A 125 7.17 -18.27 6.19
C GLN A 125 6.14 -17.40 5.48
N SER A 126 6.04 -16.15 5.94
CA SER A 126 5.29 -15.07 5.32
C SER A 126 6.25 -13.96 4.94
N THR A 127 5.91 -13.18 3.93
CA THR A 127 6.63 -11.97 3.54
C THR A 127 5.83 -10.75 3.95
N LEU A 128 6.41 -9.92 4.79
CA LEU A 128 5.90 -8.60 5.13
C LEU A 128 6.45 -7.63 4.08
N TRP A 129 5.60 -6.77 3.53
CA TRP A 129 5.97 -5.89 2.44
C TRP A 129 6.04 -4.43 2.88
N ARG A 130 7.06 -3.72 2.42
CA ARG A 130 7.17 -2.27 2.54
C ARG A 130 7.56 -1.66 1.20
N TRP A 131 6.91 -0.55 0.80
CA TRP A 131 7.26 0.21 -0.39
C TRP A 131 6.80 1.66 -0.27
N LYS A 132 7.33 2.51 -1.16
CA LYS A 132 6.86 3.89 -1.28
C LYS A 132 6.05 4.08 -2.56
N GLN A 133 4.84 4.66 -2.46
CA GLN A 133 3.98 4.90 -3.60
C GLN A 133 3.15 6.18 -3.41
N GLY A 134 3.06 7.02 -4.45
CA GLY A 134 2.29 8.27 -4.41
C GLY A 134 2.72 9.23 -3.30
N GLY A 135 3.97 9.17 -2.84
CA GLY A 135 4.49 9.97 -1.73
C GLY A 135 4.33 9.34 -0.35
N LEU A 136 3.64 8.21 -0.22
CA LEU A 136 3.36 7.53 1.04
C LEU A 136 4.26 6.30 1.24
N ASP A 137 4.75 6.10 2.45
CA ASP A 137 5.35 4.84 2.91
C ASP A 137 4.23 3.88 3.32
N ILE A 138 4.15 2.73 2.64
CA ILE A 138 3.09 1.73 2.84
C ILE A 138 3.72 0.44 3.34
N ALA A 139 3.15 -0.14 4.40
CA ALA A 139 3.49 -1.46 4.90
C ALA A 139 2.28 -2.38 4.87
N HIS A 140 2.49 -3.64 4.48
CA HIS A 140 1.48 -4.69 4.45
C HIS A 140 1.98 -5.89 5.27
N LEU A 141 1.29 -6.18 6.36
CA LEU A 141 1.61 -7.26 7.29
C LEU A 141 0.64 -8.45 7.17
N GLY A 142 -0.11 -8.54 6.07
CA GLY A 142 -1.11 -9.60 5.90
C GLY A 142 -0.52 -10.97 6.18
N GLY A 143 -1.24 -11.98 6.49
CA GLY A 143 -0.78 -13.34 6.66
C GLY A 143 0.37 -13.54 7.66
N THR A 144 0.35 -12.90 8.84
CA THR A 144 1.22 -13.24 9.95
C THR A 144 0.50 -13.16 11.29
N ALA A 145 0.83 -14.08 12.19
CA ALA A 145 0.42 -14.08 13.60
C ALA A 145 1.65 -14.03 14.52
N ALA A 146 2.86 -13.99 13.97
CA ALA A 146 4.09 -13.95 14.74
C ALA A 146 4.39 -12.52 15.23
N ARG A 147 4.93 -12.40 16.45
CA ARG A 147 5.41 -11.10 16.95
C ARG A 147 6.53 -10.57 16.08
N LEU A 148 6.49 -9.27 15.79
CA LEU A 148 7.58 -8.59 15.10
C LEU A 148 8.83 -8.54 15.97
N SER A 149 9.96 -8.97 15.43
CA SER A 149 11.25 -8.80 16.06
C SER A 149 11.67 -7.32 16.07
N PRO A 150 12.65 -6.91 16.90
CA PRO A 150 13.21 -5.57 16.83
C PRO A 150 13.74 -5.21 15.43
N ALA A 151 14.33 -6.18 14.72
CA ALA A 151 14.81 -5.99 13.35
C ALA A 151 13.67 -5.72 12.37
N ASP A 152 12.56 -6.49 12.46
CA ASP A 152 11.37 -6.26 11.61
C ASP A 152 10.80 -4.86 11.81
N LYS A 153 10.71 -4.39 13.06
CA LYS A 153 10.23 -3.05 13.38
C LYS A 153 11.13 -1.96 12.80
N VAL A 154 12.44 -2.13 12.83
CA VAL A 154 13.41 -1.21 12.22
C VAL A 154 13.23 -1.20 10.69
N MET A 155 13.09 -2.37 10.07
CA MET A 155 12.91 -2.48 8.62
C MET A 155 11.56 -1.92 8.15
N LEU A 156 10.49 -2.15 8.89
CA LEU A 156 9.15 -1.59 8.60
C LEU A 156 9.11 -0.09 8.87
N GLY A 157 9.84 0.39 9.87
CA GLY A 157 9.85 1.79 10.28
C GLY A 157 8.48 2.27 10.77
N ARG A 158 8.21 3.56 10.59
CA ARG A 158 6.90 4.17 10.83
C ARG A 158 6.20 4.40 9.48
N PRO A 159 5.33 3.48 9.03
CA PRO A 159 4.65 3.65 7.74
C PRO A 159 3.57 4.75 7.83
N ASP A 160 3.31 5.41 6.70
CA ASP A 160 2.15 6.30 6.58
C ASP A 160 0.85 5.48 6.56
N VAL A 161 0.87 4.34 5.86
CA VAL A 161 -0.27 3.42 5.74
C VAL A 161 0.17 2.03 6.18
N LEU A 162 -0.50 1.46 7.16
CA LEU A 162 -0.33 0.09 7.62
C LEU A 162 -1.56 -0.75 7.24
N ILE A 163 -1.36 -1.79 6.46
CA ILE A 163 -2.37 -2.81 6.14
C ILE A 163 -2.06 -4.02 7.01
N ILE A 164 -3.00 -4.43 7.86
CA ILE A 164 -2.77 -5.44 8.90
C ILE A 164 -3.97 -6.37 9.07
N GLY A 165 -3.72 -7.67 9.13
CA GLY A 165 -4.72 -8.67 9.49
C GLY A 165 -5.10 -8.55 10.97
N VAL A 166 -6.42 -8.64 11.28
CA VAL A 166 -6.93 -8.42 12.65
C VAL A 166 -7.92 -9.49 13.12
N GLY A 167 -8.27 -10.44 12.25
CA GLY A 167 -9.33 -11.42 12.53
C GLY A 167 -8.92 -12.59 13.41
N GLY A 168 -7.66 -12.73 13.77
CA GLY A 168 -7.22 -13.88 14.56
C GLY A 168 -7.06 -15.16 13.74
N GLY A 169 -7.30 -16.28 14.37
CA GLY A 169 -7.00 -17.59 13.78
C GLY A 169 -5.52 -17.94 13.85
N ALA A 170 -5.11 -18.95 13.12
CA ALA A 170 -3.77 -19.51 13.24
C ALA A 170 -2.68 -18.66 12.55
N LYS A 171 -3.05 -17.89 11.49
CA LYS A 171 -2.16 -17.18 10.59
C LYS A 171 -2.24 -15.66 10.67
N VAL A 172 -3.13 -15.12 11.48
CA VAL A 172 -3.44 -13.69 11.52
C VAL A 172 -3.42 -13.22 12.98
N TYR A 173 -3.00 -12.01 13.22
CA TYR A 173 -3.09 -11.39 14.55
C TYR A 173 -4.53 -11.39 15.07
N THR A 174 -4.72 -11.67 16.35
CA THR A 174 -5.95 -11.31 17.04
C THR A 174 -6.11 -9.78 17.05
N GLY A 175 -7.32 -9.30 17.32
CA GLY A 175 -7.54 -7.85 17.43
C GLY A 175 -6.62 -7.17 18.46
N ALA A 176 -6.36 -7.81 19.59
CA ALA A 176 -5.46 -7.30 20.63
C ALA A 176 -3.98 -7.27 20.15
N GLU A 177 -3.49 -8.37 19.56
CA GLU A 177 -2.12 -8.44 19.01
C GLU A 177 -1.91 -7.41 17.89
N ALA A 178 -2.89 -7.25 16.99
CA ALA A 178 -2.84 -6.25 15.94
C ALA A 178 -2.79 -4.82 16.51
N ALA A 179 -3.54 -4.54 17.56
CA ALA A 179 -3.52 -3.26 18.25
C ALA A 179 -2.16 -2.97 18.91
N GLU A 180 -1.48 -3.98 19.45
CA GLU A 180 -0.10 -3.86 19.96
C GLU A 180 0.86 -3.46 18.83
N VAL A 181 0.81 -4.16 17.68
CA VAL A 181 1.65 -3.86 16.51
C VAL A 181 1.38 -2.45 15.99
N VAL A 182 0.12 -2.02 15.92
CA VAL A 182 -0.26 -0.66 15.50
C VAL A 182 0.34 0.39 16.43
N ARG A 183 0.29 0.18 17.76
CA ARG A 183 0.89 1.11 18.74
C ARG A 183 2.41 1.15 18.64
N GLU A 184 3.06 0.02 18.32
CA GLU A 184 4.51 -0.04 18.13
C GLU A 184 4.97 0.68 16.86
N LEU A 185 4.28 0.50 15.72
CA LEU A 185 4.64 1.10 14.44
C LEU A 185 4.12 2.52 14.25
N GLN A 186 3.10 2.95 15.01
CA GLN A 186 2.51 4.29 15.00
C GLN A 186 2.19 4.84 13.58
N PRO A 187 1.45 4.12 12.73
CA PRO A 187 1.10 4.58 11.41
C PRO A 187 0.13 5.76 11.46
N ARG A 188 0.02 6.52 10.36
CA ARG A 188 -1.03 7.56 10.22
C ARG A 188 -2.36 6.99 9.77
N ARG A 189 -2.36 5.93 8.98
CA ARG A 189 -3.57 5.21 8.53
C ARG A 189 -3.40 3.73 8.80
N VAL A 190 -4.44 3.11 9.35
CA VAL A 190 -4.51 1.67 9.57
C VAL A 190 -5.67 1.13 8.73
N ILE A 191 -5.38 0.16 7.88
CA ILE A 191 -6.39 -0.56 7.10
C ILE A 191 -6.46 -1.99 7.63
N PRO A 192 -7.46 -2.31 8.49
CA PRO A 192 -7.66 -3.66 8.97
C PRO A 192 -8.18 -4.55 7.84
N VAL A 193 -7.61 -5.75 7.73
CA VAL A 193 -7.96 -6.78 6.74
C VAL A 193 -8.10 -8.14 7.42
N GLN A 194 -8.49 -9.19 6.67
CA GLN A 194 -8.58 -10.57 7.18
C GLN A 194 -9.43 -10.69 8.45
N PHE A 195 -10.64 -10.20 8.40
CA PHE A 195 -11.66 -10.37 9.43
C PHE A 195 -12.99 -10.78 8.79
N VAL A 196 -13.84 -11.42 9.57
CA VAL A 196 -15.17 -11.85 9.09
C VAL A 196 -16.12 -10.66 9.07
N SER A 197 -16.77 -10.47 7.91
CA SER A 197 -17.87 -9.52 7.72
C SER A 197 -19.12 -10.30 7.31
N GLY A 198 -20.12 -10.34 8.17
CA GLY A 198 -21.35 -11.11 7.94
C GLY A 198 -21.27 -12.57 8.44
N LYS A 199 -21.79 -13.51 7.66
CA LYS A 199 -21.80 -14.94 8.03
C LYS A 199 -20.40 -15.53 7.90
N THR A 200 -19.90 -16.14 8.99
CA THR A 200 -18.61 -16.83 8.98
C THR A 200 -18.64 -18.05 8.04
N PRO A 201 -17.71 -18.15 7.07
CA PRO A 201 -17.57 -19.36 6.27
C PRO A 201 -17.22 -20.58 7.13
N LYS A 202 -17.64 -21.78 6.70
CA LYS A 202 -17.51 -23.03 7.49
C LYS A 202 -16.07 -23.32 7.92
N ASP A 203 -15.11 -23.08 7.03
CA ASP A 203 -13.69 -23.41 7.25
C ASP A 203 -12.84 -22.16 7.61
N CYS A 204 -13.47 -21.12 8.17
CA CYS A 204 -12.83 -19.89 8.58
C CYS A 204 -12.59 -19.88 10.09
N ASP A 205 -11.35 -19.66 10.51
CA ASP A 205 -10.93 -19.53 11.89
C ASP A 205 -10.78 -18.08 12.38
N GLN A 206 -11.14 -17.10 11.52
CA GLN A 206 -11.11 -15.68 11.84
C GLN A 206 -12.38 -15.22 12.57
N THR A 207 -12.25 -14.13 13.32
CA THR A 207 -13.35 -13.45 14.02
C THR A 207 -13.70 -12.14 13.32
N THR A 208 -14.66 -11.41 13.89
CA THR A 208 -15.08 -10.09 13.41
C THR A 208 -14.02 -9.00 13.70
N LEU A 209 -14.23 -7.83 13.14
CA LEU A 209 -13.40 -6.63 13.36
C LEU A 209 -13.51 -6.08 14.80
N GLN A 210 -14.60 -6.36 15.51
CA GLN A 210 -14.92 -5.69 16.78
C GLN A 210 -13.82 -5.80 17.84
N PRO A 211 -13.18 -6.97 18.09
CA PRO A 211 -12.09 -7.07 19.07
C PRO A 211 -10.91 -6.12 18.77
N PHE A 212 -10.62 -5.83 17.51
CA PHE A 212 -9.60 -4.86 17.14
C PHE A 212 -10.04 -3.43 17.44
N LEU A 213 -11.28 -3.07 17.09
CA LEU A 213 -11.81 -1.72 17.37
C LEU A 213 -11.89 -1.45 18.87
N ASP A 214 -12.28 -2.44 19.68
CA ASP A 214 -12.31 -2.34 21.15
C ASP A 214 -10.89 -2.11 21.72
N ALA A 215 -9.91 -2.87 21.22
CA ALA A 215 -8.50 -2.71 21.61
C ALA A 215 -7.90 -1.36 21.16
N MET A 216 -8.47 -0.73 20.14
CA MET A 216 -8.07 0.58 19.61
C MET A 216 -9.02 1.71 20.01
N ALA A 217 -9.77 1.53 21.10
CA ALA A 217 -10.73 2.54 21.60
C ALA A 217 -10.08 3.93 21.72
N GLY A 218 -10.81 4.95 21.30
CA GLY A 218 -10.33 6.35 21.25
C GLY A 218 -9.62 6.72 19.93
N THR A 219 -9.29 5.76 19.04
CA THR A 219 -8.75 6.05 17.71
C THR A 219 -9.92 6.36 16.74
N PRO A 220 -9.88 7.46 15.98
CA PRO A 220 -10.91 7.76 14.99
C PRO A 220 -11.06 6.65 13.95
N VAL A 221 -12.31 6.27 13.66
CA VAL A 221 -12.66 5.24 12.68
C VAL A 221 -13.45 5.85 11.54
N LYS A 222 -12.99 5.62 10.30
CA LYS A 222 -13.70 5.99 9.08
C LYS A 222 -14.11 4.74 8.30
N ARG A 223 -15.17 4.85 7.52
CA ARG A 223 -15.71 3.77 6.67
C ARG A 223 -15.88 4.27 5.22
N PRO A 224 -14.79 4.36 4.45
CA PRO A 224 -14.82 4.93 3.09
C PRO A 224 -15.55 4.04 2.07
N GLY A 225 -16.04 2.88 2.49
CA GLY A 225 -16.63 1.91 1.58
C GLY A 225 -15.57 1.07 0.87
N ARG A 226 -15.74 0.88 -0.43
CA ARG A 226 -14.85 0.03 -1.25
C ARG A 226 -13.59 0.76 -1.74
N THR A 227 -13.61 2.08 -1.77
CA THR A 227 -12.51 2.89 -2.31
C THR A 227 -12.12 3.99 -1.34
N LEU A 228 -10.81 4.10 -1.08
CA LEU A 228 -10.19 5.10 -0.23
C LEU A 228 -9.17 5.89 -1.05
N SER A 229 -9.30 7.22 -1.07
CA SER A 229 -8.29 8.10 -1.67
C SER A 229 -7.48 8.80 -0.58
N LEU A 230 -6.16 8.72 -0.66
CA LEU A 230 -5.23 9.33 0.27
C LEU A 230 -4.33 10.32 -0.49
N PRO A 231 -4.14 11.56 0.01
CA PRO A 231 -3.17 12.48 -0.55
C PRO A 231 -1.74 12.00 -0.31
N GLY A 232 -0.77 12.46 -1.11
CA GLY A 232 0.64 12.04 -1.02
C GLY A 232 1.38 12.50 0.23
N LYS A 233 0.72 13.28 1.09
CA LYS A 233 1.18 13.64 2.43
C LYS A 233 -0.02 13.63 3.37
N LEU A 234 0.08 12.83 4.41
CA LEU A 234 -0.96 12.72 5.44
C LEU A 234 -0.70 13.71 6.57
N GLY A 235 -1.78 14.25 7.15
CA GLY A 235 -1.71 15.00 8.40
C GLY A 235 -1.34 14.10 9.58
N ASP A 236 -1.02 14.73 10.70
CA ASP A 236 -0.75 14.03 11.95
C ASP A 236 -2.02 13.39 12.52
N GLY A 237 -1.81 12.38 13.34
CA GLY A 237 -2.89 11.60 13.94
C GLY A 237 -3.21 10.31 13.18
N MET A 238 -3.51 9.28 13.98
CA MET A 238 -3.88 7.96 13.47
C MET A 238 -5.37 7.92 13.15
N VAL A 239 -5.73 7.27 12.04
CA VAL A 239 -7.12 6.98 11.68
C VAL A 239 -7.20 5.53 11.20
N ILE A 240 -8.20 4.80 11.67
CA ILE A 240 -8.54 3.46 11.19
C ILE A 240 -9.53 3.61 10.02
N GLU A 241 -9.15 3.10 8.86
CA GLU A 241 -9.95 3.14 7.62
C GLU A 241 -10.53 1.73 7.35
N VAL A 242 -11.76 1.51 7.77
CA VAL A 242 -12.45 0.22 7.60
C VAL A 242 -13.07 0.16 6.22
N MET A 243 -12.42 -0.56 5.33
CA MET A 243 -12.90 -0.78 3.95
C MET A 243 -13.85 -1.98 3.87
N ARG A 244 -14.69 -2.00 2.79
CA ARG A 244 -15.59 -3.13 2.48
C ARG A 244 -14.96 -4.09 1.50
#